data_756124dedf9df4d55117913750c9564c
#
_entry.id   756124dedf9df4d55117913750c9564c
#
_cell.length_a   1.000
_cell.length_b   1.000
_cell.length_c   1.000
_cell.angle_alpha   90.00
_cell.angle_beta   90.00
_cell.angle_gamma   90.00
#
_symmetry.space_group_name_H-M   'P 1'
#
loop_
_entity.id
_entity.type
_entity.pdbx_description
1 polymer ?
#
loop_
_entity_poly.entity_id
_entity_poly.type
_entity_poly.pdbx_seq_one_letter_code
_entity_poly.pdbx_strand_id
1 'polypeptide(L)'
;MADIPIKIKETSLIEEETITKQLYAEYSYFRKELFQSLIANNPNIDKLVLFKKTQKLLDRFLFLFFAEDKLLIPANSVRGLLNSWDKLKEDPLAPQQPLYHRFKSYFYYLNFGFKNKTHEIFAYNGGLFAPDDIIDNLVIDDKILYHSCAKLSDYDYDSEIDVNILGHIFEHSLSEIEELETNIIDPNNKTTKRKKDGIFYTPRYITKYIIENTVGVLCAEQKYKIELKEEDYIAKLSKTKQKPLLDKLNAYKAWLLQLTIIDPAC
;
A
#
# COMPACT_ATOMS: atom_id res chain seq x y z
N MET A 1 10.73 33.86 -21.36
CA MET A 1 9.66 33.45 -20.46
C MET A 1 9.20 31.98 -20.58
N ALA A 2 9.73 31.22 -21.55
CA ALA A 2 9.36 29.80 -21.75
C ALA A 2 10.05 28.79 -20.80
N ASP A 3 11.10 29.19 -20.10
CA ASP A 3 11.93 28.25 -19.30
C ASP A 3 11.43 28.00 -17.86
N ILE A 4 10.53 28.82 -17.33
CA ILE A 4 10.04 28.70 -15.94
C ILE A 4 9.25 27.40 -15.71
N PRO A 5 8.29 27.00 -16.57
CA PRO A 5 7.55 25.76 -16.41
C PRO A 5 8.43 24.50 -16.48
N ILE A 6 9.47 24.53 -17.33
CA ILE A 6 10.41 23.42 -17.50
C ILE A 6 11.26 23.26 -16.23
N LYS A 7 11.81 24.37 -15.72
CA LYS A 7 12.60 24.35 -14.48
C LYS A 7 11.79 23.89 -13.27
N ILE A 8 10.55 24.35 -13.13
CA ILE A 8 9.65 23.90 -12.06
C ILE A 8 9.42 22.40 -12.16
N LYS A 9 9.17 21.88 -13.35
CA LYS A 9 8.97 20.45 -13.58
C LYS A 9 10.23 19.63 -13.26
N GLU A 10 11.39 20.09 -13.68
CA GLU A 10 12.66 19.42 -13.38
C GLU A 10 12.95 19.41 -11.88
N THR A 11 12.73 20.53 -11.18
CA THR A 11 12.91 20.62 -9.73
C THR A 11 11.95 19.67 -9.01
N SER A 12 10.67 19.63 -9.40
CA SER A 12 9.67 18.73 -8.83
C SER A 12 10.05 17.24 -9.02
N LEU A 13 10.56 16.86 -10.19
CA LEU A 13 11.02 15.48 -10.44
C LEU A 13 12.22 15.09 -9.58
N ILE A 14 13.16 16.02 -9.35
CA ILE A 14 14.33 15.78 -8.48
C ILE A 14 13.88 15.65 -7.02
N GLU A 15 12.94 16.48 -6.57
CA GLU A 15 12.37 16.39 -5.23
C GLU A 15 11.64 15.06 -5.02
N GLU A 16 10.77 14.65 -5.96
CA GLU A 16 10.06 13.36 -5.95
C GLU A 16 11.04 12.17 -5.88
N GLU A 17 12.11 12.19 -6.68
CA GLU A 17 13.15 11.15 -6.65
C GLU A 17 13.90 11.13 -5.30
N THR A 18 14.15 12.28 -4.71
CA THR A 18 14.83 12.40 -3.41
C THR A 18 13.97 11.84 -2.28
N ILE A 19 12.69 12.23 -2.24
CA ILE A 19 11.71 11.75 -1.24
C ILE A 19 11.53 10.23 -1.39
N THR A 20 11.42 9.73 -2.61
CA THR A 20 11.32 8.30 -2.90
C THR A 20 12.52 7.52 -2.40
N LYS A 21 13.74 8.04 -2.55
CA LYS A 21 14.97 7.43 -2.00
C LYS A 21 14.97 7.43 -0.47
N GLN A 22 14.50 8.50 0.15
CA GLN A 22 14.38 8.60 1.61
C GLN A 22 13.36 7.59 2.14
N LEU A 23 12.18 7.50 1.55
CA LEU A 23 11.18 6.50 1.88
C LEU A 23 11.75 5.08 1.81
N TYR A 24 12.48 4.77 0.71
CA TYR A 24 13.08 3.45 0.56
C TYR A 24 14.12 3.15 1.66
N ALA A 25 14.92 4.14 2.05
CA ALA A 25 15.88 3.98 3.13
C ALA A 25 15.18 3.71 4.48
N GLU A 26 14.11 4.45 4.80
CA GLU A 26 13.31 4.25 6.00
C GLU A 26 12.58 2.90 6.02
N TYR A 27 12.01 2.51 4.89
CA TYR A 27 11.39 1.21 4.74
C TYR A 27 12.41 0.07 4.94
N SER A 28 13.60 0.19 4.35
CA SER A 28 14.67 -0.80 4.47
C SER A 28 15.19 -0.89 5.92
N TYR A 29 15.27 0.26 6.61
CA TYR A 29 15.62 0.30 8.03
C TYR A 29 14.54 -0.42 8.87
N PHE A 30 13.27 -0.09 8.66
CA PHE A 30 12.15 -0.75 9.35
C PHE A 30 12.17 -2.26 9.13
N ARG A 31 12.37 -2.72 7.90
CA ARG A 31 12.46 -4.14 7.58
C ARG A 31 13.57 -4.84 8.38
N LYS A 32 14.75 -4.24 8.44
CA LYS A 32 15.89 -4.79 9.16
C LYS A 32 15.61 -4.90 10.67
N GLU A 33 15.15 -3.82 11.29
CA GLU A 33 14.84 -3.77 12.72
C GLU A 33 13.69 -4.73 13.08
N LEU A 34 12.65 -4.75 12.26
CA LEU A 34 11.51 -5.65 12.46
C LEU A 34 11.95 -7.12 12.38
N PHE A 35 12.73 -7.48 11.36
CA PHE A 35 13.23 -8.84 11.21
C PHE A 35 14.12 -9.28 12.39
N GLN A 36 15.01 -8.42 12.85
CA GLN A 36 15.84 -8.70 14.01
C GLN A 36 15.01 -8.88 15.29
N SER A 37 14.03 -8.01 15.51
CA SER A 37 13.08 -8.13 16.61
C SER A 37 12.29 -9.44 16.55
N LEU A 38 11.84 -9.82 15.36
CA LEU A 38 11.09 -11.07 15.19
C LEU A 38 11.94 -12.30 15.50
N ILE A 39 13.22 -12.33 15.08
CA ILE A 39 14.14 -13.43 15.44
C ILE A 39 14.35 -13.50 16.95
N ALA A 40 14.54 -12.36 17.61
CA ALA A 40 14.79 -12.32 19.04
C ALA A 40 13.57 -12.75 19.88
N ASN A 41 12.37 -12.32 19.47
CA ASN A 41 11.15 -12.52 20.24
C ASN A 41 10.36 -13.79 19.85
N ASN A 42 10.73 -14.47 18.74
CA ASN A 42 10.04 -15.67 18.25
C ASN A 42 11.06 -16.80 17.95
N PRO A 43 11.86 -17.25 18.93
CA PRO A 43 12.97 -18.16 18.71
C PRO A 43 12.57 -19.56 18.21
N ASN A 44 11.31 -19.95 18.35
CA ASN A 44 10.80 -21.23 17.94
C ASN A 44 10.37 -21.29 16.46
N ILE A 45 10.47 -20.17 15.73
CA ILE A 45 10.09 -20.09 14.32
C ILE A 45 11.37 -20.01 13.46
N ASP A 46 11.40 -20.77 12.38
CA ASP A 46 12.51 -20.79 11.44
C ASP A 46 12.78 -19.38 10.85
N LYS A 47 14.06 -19.02 10.69
CA LYS A 47 14.48 -17.69 10.23
C LYS A 47 13.97 -17.34 8.82
N LEU A 48 13.96 -18.31 7.90
CA LEU A 48 13.44 -18.07 6.55
C LEU A 48 11.94 -17.84 6.58
N VAL A 49 11.22 -18.60 7.41
CA VAL A 49 9.78 -18.36 7.65
C VAL A 49 9.55 -16.97 8.22
N LEU A 50 10.30 -16.57 9.25
CA LEU A 50 10.23 -15.22 9.82
C LEU A 50 10.53 -14.14 8.79
N PHE A 51 11.51 -14.34 7.92
CA PHE A 51 11.82 -13.38 6.85
C PHE A 51 10.63 -13.19 5.88
N LYS A 52 10.03 -14.29 5.41
CA LYS A 52 8.83 -14.25 4.54
C LYS A 52 7.65 -13.59 5.25
N LYS A 53 7.47 -13.84 6.56
CA LYS A 53 6.40 -13.22 7.35
C LYS A 53 6.68 -11.73 7.63
N THR A 54 7.94 -11.35 7.82
CA THR A 54 8.35 -9.93 7.88
C THR A 54 7.95 -9.19 6.63
N GLN A 55 8.26 -9.76 5.46
CA GLN A 55 7.89 -9.14 4.19
C GLN A 55 6.37 -8.98 4.05
N LYS A 56 5.61 -10.04 4.27
CA LYS A 56 4.13 -9.97 4.21
C LYS A 56 3.55 -8.94 5.20
N LEU A 57 4.16 -8.80 6.37
CA LEU A 57 3.75 -7.78 7.35
C LEU A 57 4.06 -6.36 6.88
N LEU A 58 5.23 -6.15 6.29
CA LEU A 58 5.61 -4.87 5.69
C LEU A 58 4.72 -4.50 4.51
N ASP A 59 4.33 -5.46 3.69
CA ASP A 59 3.37 -5.24 2.59
C ASP A 59 2.00 -4.79 3.11
N ARG A 60 1.55 -5.33 4.27
CA ARG A 60 0.35 -4.86 4.96
C ARG A 60 0.48 -3.40 5.40
N PHE A 61 1.62 -2.99 5.97
CA PHE A 61 1.83 -1.60 6.37
C PHE A 61 1.91 -0.66 5.16
N LEU A 62 2.64 -1.04 4.11
CA LEU A 62 2.68 -0.24 2.87
C LEU A 62 1.28 -0.05 2.29
N PHE A 63 0.48 -1.11 2.25
CA PHE A 63 -0.92 -0.99 1.82
C PHE A 63 -1.68 0.04 2.65
N LEU A 64 -1.51 0.05 3.99
CA LEU A 64 -2.20 1.03 4.84
C LEU A 64 -1.82 2.46 4.47
N PHE A 65 -0.53 2.76 4.35
CA PHE A 65 -0.05 4.10 4.03
C PHE A 65 -0.58 4.59 2.67
N PHE A 66 -0.46 3.77 1.63
CA PHE A 66 -1.00 4.13 0.31
C PHE A 66 -2.52 4.21 0.29
N ALA A 67 -3.22 3.30 0.96
CA ALA A 67 -4.67 3.25 0.94
C ALA A 67 -5.31 4.41 1.71
N GLU A 68 -4.70 4.89 2.81
CA GLU A 68 -5.24 6.03 3.54
C GLU A 68 -5.07 7.35 2.77
N ASP A 69 -3.94 7.57 2.10
CA ASP A 69 -3.72 8.77 1.31
C ASP A 69 -4.54 8.79 0.01
N LYS A 70 -4.78 7.61 -0.57
CA LYS A 70 -5.72 7.44 -1.70
C LYS A 70 -7.21 7.42 -1.26
N LEU A 71 -7.50 7.65 0.02
CA LEU A 71 -8.85 7.64 0.59
C LEU A 71 -9.63 6.34 0.35
N LEU A 72 -8.91 5.23 0.18
CA LEU A 72 -9.50 3.89 0.09
C LEU A 72 -9.88 3.33 1.47
N ILE A 73 -9.20 3.78 2.51
CA ILE A 73 -9.51 3.57 3.92
C ILE A 73 -9.60 4.95 4.61
N PRO A 74 -10.15 5.06 5.82
CA PRO A 74 -10.23 6.33 6.52
C PRO A 74 -8.85 6.99 6.67
N ALA A 75 -8.76 8.29 6.34
CA ALA A 75 -7.53 9.07 6.44
C ALA A 75 -6.96 9.05 7.87
N ASN A 76 -5.64 9.08 7.99
CA ASN A 76 -4.92 9.03 9.27
C ASN A 76 -5.24 7.79 10.13
N SER A 77 -5.60 6.67 9.53
CA SER A 77 -5.91 5.41 10.23
C SER A 77 -4.73 4.93 11.07
N VAL A 78 -3.52 4.90 10.49
CA VAL A 78 -2.29 4.47 11.18
C VAL A 78 -1.99 5.41 12.33
N ARG A 79 -1.99 6.71 12.09
CA ARG A 79 -1.75 7.73 13.12
C ARG A 79 -2.79 7.65 14.25
N GLY A 80 -4.04 7.40 13.89
CA GLY A 80 -5.13 7.17 14.84
C GLY A 80 -4.91 5.95 15.74
N LEU A 81 -4.40 4.86 15.17
CA LEU A 81 -4.03 3.65 15.93
C LEU A 81 -2.90 3.92 16.92
N LEU A 82 -1.83 4.61 16.48
CA LEU A 82 -0.70 4.98 17.33
C LEU A 82 -1.14 5.88 18.49
N ASN A 83 -1.84 6.98 18.20
CA ASN A 83 -2.32 7.94 19.20
C ASN A 83 -3.28 7.31 20.21
N SER A 84 -4.14 6.40 19.75
CA SER A 84 -5.08 5.71 20.63
C SER A 84 -4.37 4.69 21.54
N TRP A 85 -3.30 4.08 21.06
CA TRP A 85 -2.48 3.17 21.88
C TRP A 85 -1.71 3.93 22.95
N ASP A 86 -1.09 5.09 22.63
CA ASP A 86 -0.40 5.92 23.61
C ASP A 86 -1.34 6.39 24.73
N LYS A 87 -2.55 6.85 24.37
CA LYS A 87 -3.56 7.23 25.38
C LYS A 87 -3.93 6.09 26.32
N LEU A 88 -4.02 4.86 25.79
CA LEU A 88 -4.32 3.70 26.63
C LEU A 88 -3.14 3.32 27.56
N LYS A 89 -1.91 3.60 27.18
CA LYS A 89 -0.74 3.40 28.06
C LYS A 89 -0.73 4.37 29.24
N GLU A 90 -1.25 5.57 29.05
CA GLU A 90 -1.36 6.59 30.10
C GLU A 90 -2.53 6.32 31.06
N ASP A 91 -3.51 5.53 30.67
CA ASP A 91 -4.66 5.16 31.52
C ASP A 91 -4.30 3.93 32.38
N PRO A 92 -4.16 4.09 33.72
CA PRO A 92 -3.81 3.00 34.60
C PRO A 92 -4.90 1.93 34.73
N LEU A 93 -6.13 2.21 34.31
CA LEU A 93 -7.27 1.29 34.34
C LEU A 93 -7.47 0.57 33.00
N ALA A 94 -6.81 1.02 31.93
CA ALA A 94 -6.91 0.36 30.63
C ALA A 94 -6.09 -0.92 30.58
N PRO A 95 -6.60 -1.98 29.90
CA PRO A 95 -5.80 -3.17 29.66
C PRO A 95 -4.57 -2.83 28.83
N GLN A 96 -3.38 -3.10 29.37
CA GLN A 96 -2.12 -2.93 28.68
C GLN A 96 -1.99 -4.00 27.60
N GLN A 97 -2.05 -3.60 26.34
CA GLN A 97 -1.93 -4.49 25.20
C GLN A 97 -0.79 -4.05 24.27
N PRO A 98 -0.04 -5.01 23.67
CA PRO A 98 0.95 -4.69 22.66
C PRO A 98 0.34 -3.89 21.51
N LEU A 99 1.11 -2.95 20.95
CA LEU A 99 0.69 -2.15 19.79
C LEU A 99 0.26 -3.04 18.61
N TYR A 100 1.01 -4.13 18.39
CA TYR A 100 0.70 -5.05 17.30
C TYR A 100 -0.71 -5.65 17.40
N HIS A 101 -1.27 -5.79 18.59
CA HIS A 101 -2.63 -6.30 18.76
C HIS A 101 -3.68 -5.37 18.13
N ARG A 102 -3.45 -4.07 18.15
CA ARG A 102 -4.34 -3.10 17.49
C ARG A 102 -4.24 -3.18 15.97
N PHE A 103 -3.01 -3.33 15.43
CA PHE A 103 -2.83 -3.55 14.00
C PHE A 103 -3.47 -4.86 13.53
N LYS A 104 -3.38 -5.96 14.30
CA LYS A 104 -4.07 -7.22 13.98
C LYS A 104 -5.59 -7.02 13.88
N SER A 105 -6.18 -6.31 14.84
CA SER A 105 -7.62 -5.99 14.77
C SER A 105 -7.97 -5.19 13.53
N TYR A 106 -7.13 -4.24 13.13
CA TYR A 106 -7.34 -3.45 11.92
C TYR A 106 -7.18 -4.29 10.66
N PHE A 107 -6.19 -5.17 10.58
CA PHE A 107 -6.02 -6.14 9.49
C PHE A 107 -7.23 -7.09 9.38
N TYR A 108 -7.77 -7.52 10.51
CA TYR A 108 -9.02 -8.31 10.53
C TYR A 108 -10.19 -7.53 9.91
N TYR A 109 -10.36 -6.25 10.24
CA TYR A 109 -11.39 -5.42 9.63
C TYR A 109 -11.16 -5.18 8.14
N LEU A 110 -9.92 -5.07 7.69
CA LEU A 110 -9.61 -4.98 6.26
C LEU A 110 -9.90 -6.29 5.51
N ASN A 111 -9.81 -7.43 6.17
CA ASN A 111 -10.14 -8.71 5.54
C ASN A 111 -11.66 -8.96 5.46
N PHE A 112 -12.38 -8.68 6.53
CA PHE A 112 -13.81 -9.05 6.65
C PHE A 112 -14.78 -7.88 6.50
N GLY A 113 -14.28 -6.66 6.50
CA GLY A 113 -15.08 -5.46 6.62
C GLY A 113 -15.47 -5.14 8.06
N PHE A 114 -15.77 -3.88 8.32
CA PHE A 114 -16.28 -3.41 9.60
C PHE A 114 -17.23 -2.23 9.39
N LYS A 115 -18.36 -2.22 10.09
CA LYS A 115 -19.30 -1.10 10.06
C LYS A 115 -19.93 -0.89 11.41
N ASN A 116 -19.87 0.35 11.88
CA ASN A 116 -20.64 0.82 13.02
C ASN A 116 -21.28 2.18 12.70
N LYS A 117 -21.78 2.91 13.71
CA LYS A 117 -22.46 4.21 13.50
C LYS A 117 -21.52 5.31 13.00
N THR A 118 -20.21 5.20 13.24
CA THR A 118 -19.23 6.26 13.02
C THR A 118 -18.13 5.87 12.05
N HIS A 119 -17.92 4.57 11.79
CA HIS A 119 -16.81 4.04 11.00
C HIS A 119 -17.30 2.96 10.05
N GLU A 120 -16.79 2.99 8.83
CA GLU A 120 -17.00 1.96 7.83
C GLU A 120 -15.65 1.62 7.17
N ILE A 121 -15.28 0.35 7.19
CA ILE A 121 -14.09 -0.20 6.54
C ILE A 121 -14.58 -1.30 5.60
N PHE A 122 -14.30 -1.15 4.30
CA PHE A 122 -14.67 -2.15 3.31
C PHE A 122 -13.71 -3.34 3.36
N ALA A 123 -14.23 -4.52 3.04
CA ALA A 123 -13.41 -5.72 2.93
C ALA A 123 -12.54 -5.68 1.66
N TYR A 124 -11.24 -5.94 1.81
CA TYR A 124 -10.29 -6.08 0.72
C TYR A 124 -9.94 -7.56 0.51
N ASN A 125 -10.57 -8.18 -0.49
CA ASN A 125 -10.51 -9.63 -0.74
C ASN A 125 -9.23 -10.10 -1.45
N GLY A 126 -8.12 -9.38 -1.33
CA GLY A 126 -6.86 -9.67 -2.04
C GLY A 126 -5.93 -10.71 -1.39
N GLY A 127 -6.34 -11.40 -0.33
CA GLY A 127 -5.48 -12.38 0.37
C GLY A 127 -4.38 -11.78 1.25
N LEU A 128 -4.01 -10.50 1.07
CA LEU A 128 -2.97 -9.83 1.86
C LEU A 128 -3.30 -9.82 3.36
N PHE A 129 -4.56 -9.54 3.70
CA PHE A 129 -5.06 -9.46 5.08
C PHE A 129 -5.69 -10.77 5.58
N ALA A 130 -5.68 -11.83 4.76
CA ALA A 130 -6.20 -13.12 5.20
C ALA A 130 -5.50 -13.59 6.49
N PRO A 131 -6.23 -14.23 7.42
CA PRO A 131 -5.66 -14.80 8.65
C PRO A 131 -4.43 -15.66 8.36
N ASP A 132 -3.42 -15.53 9.22
CA ASP A 132 -2.15 -16.24 9.07
C ASP A 132 -1.66 -16.59 10.47
N ASP A 133 -1.72 -17.89 10.81
CA ASP A 133 -1.43 -18.40 12.17
C ASP A 133 -0.05 -17.97 12.69
N ILE A 134 0.92 -17.77 11.83
CA ILE A 134 2.24 -17.29 12.24
C ILE A 134 2.21 -15.79 12.46
N ILE A 135 1.79 -14.99 11.47
CA ILE A 135 1.74 -13.53 11.56
C ILE A 135 0.87 -13.11 12.75
N ASP A 136 -0.29 -13.72 12.92
CA ASP A 136 -1.25 -13.34 13.94
C ASP A 136 -0.79 -13.63 15.37
N ASN A 137 0.26 -14.47 15.54
CA ASN A 137 0.86 -14.82 16.82
C ASN A 137 2.28 -14.30 17.03
N LEU A 138 2.81 -13.47 16.11
CA LEU A 138 4.14 -12.86 16.26
C LEU A 138 4.19 -11.95 17.49
N VAL A 139 5.30 -12.03 18.21
CA VAL A 139 5.68 -11.06 19.25
C VAL A 139 6.60 -10.03 18.60
N ILE A 140 6.15 -8.77 18.59
CA ILE A 140 6.83 -7.65 17.95
C ILE A 140 7.15 -6.59 19.01
N ASP A 141 8.33 -5.98 18.95
CA ASP A 141 8.70 -4.87 19.83
C ASP A 141 7.85 -3.63 19.49
N ASP A 142 7.13 -3.13 20.51
CA ASP A 142 6.23 -1.99 20.35
C ASP A 142 6.95 -0.70 19.95
N LYS A 143 8.22 -0.49 20.39
CA LYS A 143 8.98 0.71 20.09
C LYS A 143 9.39 0.74 18.62
N ILE A 144 9.85 -0.40 18.08
CA ILE A 144 10.22 -0.54 16.68
C ILE A 144 8.99 -0.29 15.82
N LEU A 145 7.87 -0.94 16.15
CA LEU A 145 6.63 -0.82 15.41
C LEU A 145 6.08 0.62 15.44
N TYR A 146 6.04 1.23 16.64
CA TYR A 146 5.55 2.60 16.81
C TYR A 146 6.40 3.61 16.03
N HIS A 147 7.72 3.59 16.25
CA HIS A 147 8.64 4.56 15.63
C HIS A 147 8.62 4.47 14.11
N SER A 148 8.69 3.25 13.57
CA SER A 148 8.72 3.06 12.12
C SER A 148 7.39 3.40 11.46
N CYS A 149 6.26 2.98 12.05
CA CYS A 149 4.94 3.34 11.52
C CYS A 149 4.66 4.85 11.62
N ALA A 150 5.07 5.51 12.71
CA ALA A 150 4.95 6.96 12.84
C ALA A 150 5.74 7.68 11.75
N LYS A 151 7.00 7.29 11.54
CA LYS A 151 7.89 7.90 10.55
C LYS A 151 7.42 7.68 9.12
N LEU A 152 7.00 6.46 8.77
CA LEU A 152 6.49 6.15 7.45
C LEU A 152 5.13 6.79 7.18
N SER A 153 4.30 7.04 8.20
CA SER A 153 3.04 7.76 8.04
C SER A 153 3.18 9.28 7.90
N ASP A 154 4.40 9.84 7.91
CA ASP A 154 4.65 11.25 7.64
C ASP A 154 4.80 11.58 6.14
N TYR A 155 5.01 10.57 5.30
CA TYR A 155 5.10 10.74 3.84
C TYR A 155 3.72 10.92 3.21
N ASP A 156 3.64 11.72 2.15
CA ASP A 156 2.45 11.84 1.29
C ASP A 156 2.54 10.84 0.13
N TYR A 157 1.81 9.74 0.26
CA TYR A 157 1.75 8.67 -0.73
C TYR A 157 0.81 8.98 -1.91
N ASP A 158 0.14 10.11 -1.89
CA ASP A 158 -0.71 10.55 -3.01
C ASP A 158 0.03 11.45 -3.98
N SER A 159 0.78 12.44 -3.48
CA SER A 159 1.39 13.49 -4.31
C SER A 159 2.92 13.44 -4.38
N GLU A 160 3.62 12.92 -3.35
CA GLU A 160 5.08 12.98 -3.28
C GLU A 160 5.76 11.64 -3.65
N ILE A 161 5.03 10.52 -3.53
CA ILE A 161 5.60 9.19 -3.75
C ILE A 161 5.13 8.61 -5.08
N ASP A 162 6.07 8.32 -5.97
CA ASP A 162 5.76 7.57 -7.20
C ASP A 162 5.35 6.12 -6.85
N VAL A 163 4.20 5.68 -7.35
CA VAL A 163 3.70 4.30 -7.20
C VAL A 163 4.72 3.26 -7.68
N ASN A 164 5.63 3.62 -8.58
CA ASN A 164 6.71 2.73 -9.03
C ASN A 164 7.66 2.30 -7.90
N ILE A 165 7.74 3.06 -6.78
CA ILE A 165 8.53 2.66 -5.61
C ILE A 165 8.06 1.31 -5.05
N LEU A 166 6.76 1.03 -5.12
CA LEU A 166 6.24 -0.28 -4.70
C LEU A 166 6.85 -1.41 -5.53
N GLY A 167 6.95 -1.21 -6.85
CA GLY A 167 7.61 -2.16 -7.73
C GLY A 167 9.07 -2.40 -7.34
N HIS A 168 9.82 -1.35 -7.05
CA HIS A 168 11.21 -1.47 -6.59
C HIS A 168 11.31 -2.16 -5.23
N ILE A 169 10.43 -1.83 -4.28
CA ILE A 169 10.38 -2.49 -2.97
C ILE A 169 10.11 -3.98 -3.12
N PHE A 170 9.09 -4.36 -3.89
CA PHE A 170 8.76 -5.77 -4.14
C PHE A 170 9.89 -6.49 -4.87
N GLU A 171 10.49 -5.86 -5.86
CA GLU A 171 11.61 -6.39 -6.61
C GLU A 171 12.82 -6.69 -5.72
N HIS A 172 13.22 -5.77 -4.87
CA HIS A 172 14.31 -6.00 -3.92
C HIS A 172 13.99 -7.09 -2.90
N SER A 173 12.76 -7.10 -2.38
CA SER A 173 12.33 -8.11 -1.40
C SER A 173 12.37 -9.52 -1.95
N LEU A 174 11.92 -9.72 -3.19
CA LEU A 174 11.99 -11.01 -3.85
C LEU A 174 13.44 -11.45 -4.09
N SER A 175 14.32 -10.54 -4.51
CA SER A 175 15.75 -10.84 -4.71
C SER A 175 16.42 -11.30 -3.41
N GLU A 176 16.11 -10.65 -2.28
CA GLU A 176 16.68 -11.03 -0.98
C GLU A 176 16.14 -12.37 -0.47
N ILE A 177 14.85 -12.67 -0.69
CA ILE A 177 14.28 -13.99 -0.37
C ILE A 177 15.04 -15.08 -1.14
N GLU A 178 15.22 -14.89 -2.45
CA GLU A 178 15.95 -15.83 -3.30
C GLU A 178 17.42 -16.00 -2.88
N GLU A 179 18.10 -14.91 -2.50
CA GLU A 179 19.46 -14.96 -2.00
C GLU A 179 19.55 -15.76 -0.70
N LEU A 180 18.62 -15.56 0.22
CA LEU A 180 18.57 -16.33 1.47
C LEU A 180 18.27 -17.80 1.22
N GLU A 181 17.31 -18.13 0.35
CA GLU A 181 17.00 -19.50 -0.01
C GLU A 181 18.19 -20.18 -0.71
N THR A 182 18.86 -19.49 -1.63
CA THR A 182 20.02 -20.02 -2.36
C THR A 182 21.20 -20.25 -1.41
N ASN A 183 21.48 -19.32 -0.49
CA ASN A 183 22.55 -19.46 0.48
C ASN A 183 22.34 -20.64 1.47
N ILE A 184 21.07 -21.00 1.71
CA ILE A 184 20.73 -22.16 2.55
C ILE A 184 20.90 -23.47 1.76
N ILE A 185 20.49 -23.48 0.48
CA ILE A 185 20.49 -24.68 -0.36
C ILE A 185 21.88 -24.95 -0.99
N ASP A 186 22.54 -23.92 -1.52
CA ASP A 186 23.86 -24.00 -2.14
C ASP A 186 24.66 -22.69 -1.89
N PRO A 187 25.50 -22.65 -0.83
CA PRO A 187 26.30 -21.47 -0.48
C PRO A 187 27.29 -21.01 -1.57
N ASN A 188 27.58 -21.85 -2.57
CA ASN A 188 28.51 -21.53 -3.66
C ASN A 188 27.82 -20.98 -4.92
N ASN A 189 26.50 -21.02 -4.99
CA ASN A 189 25.75 -20.52 -6.14
C ASN A 189 25.46 -19.02 -5.99
N LYS A 190 26.17 -18.18 -6.75
CA LYS A 190 26.07 -16.70 -6.69
C LYS A 190 25.02 -16.10 -7.66
N THR A 191 24.28 -16.92 -8.41
CA THR A 191 23.28 -16.43 -9.36
C THR A 191 21.86 -16.69 -8.84
N THR A 192 21.08 -15.63 -8.61
CA THR A 192 19.67 -15.75 -8.27
C THR A 192 18.88 -16.23 -9.49
N LYS A 193 17.84 -17.04 -9.29
CA LYS A 193 16.92 -17.54 -10.30
C LYS A 193 16.34 -16.41 -11.15
N ARG A 194 16.03 -15.29 -10.53
CA ARG A 194 15.47 -14.09 -11.13
C ARG A 194 16.39 -13.42 -12.16
N LYS A 195 17.69 -13.27 -11.87
CA LYS A 195 18.68 -12.77 -12.85
C LYS A 195 18.78 -13.72 -14.05
N LYS A 196 18.59 -15.02 -13.81
CA LYS A 196 18.61 -16.04 -14.84
C LYS A 196 17.34 -16.04 -15.70
N ASP A 197 16.19 -15.81 -15.09
CA ASP A 197 14.88 -15.88 -15.74
C ASP A 197 14.40 -14.50 -16.28
N GLY A 198 15.16 -13.41 -16.03
CA GLY A 198 14.87 -12.09 -16.57
C GLY A 198 13.57 -11.45 -16.04
N ILE A 199 13.20 -11.77 -14.80
CA ILE A 199 11.98 -11.24 -14.16
C ILE A 199 12.23 -9.80 -13.68
N PHE A 200 11.53 -8.83 -14.31
CA PHE A 200 11.61 -7.42 -13.97
C PHE A 200 10.22 -6.83 -13.78
N TYR A 201 10.11 -5.82 -12.89
CA TYR A 201 8.89 -5.04 -12.74
C TYR A 201 8.61 -4.24 -14.02
N THR A 202 7.35 -4.25 -14.48
CA THR A 202 6.98 -3.58 -15.73
C THR A 202 7.08 -2.06 -15.56
N PRO A 203 7.90 -1.35 -16.35
CA PRO A 203 8.07 0.10 -16.24
C PRO A 203 6.77 0.88 -16.43
N ARG A 204 6.64 2.02 -15.75
CA ARG A 204 5.44 2.88 -15.77
C ARG A 204 4.95 3.25 -17.17
N TYR A 205 5.85 3.58 -18.09
CA TYR A 205 5.46 3.96 -19.45
C TYR A 205 4.80 2.82 -20.22
N ILE A 206 5.18 1.56 -19.92
CA ILE A 206 4.57 0.37 -20.52
C ILE A 206 3.19 0.13 -19.91
N THR A 207 3.08 0.16 -18.57
CA THR A 207 1.79 -0.02 -17.87
C THR A 207 0.80 1.07 -18.28
N LYS A 208 1.27 2.32 -18.38
CA LYS A 208 0.45 3.45 -18.85
C LYS A 208 -0.05 3.19 -20.27
N TYR A 209 0.84 2.80 -21.20
CA TYR A 209 0.47 2.48 -22.57
C TYR A 209 -0.57 1.36 -22.65
N ILE A 210 -0.38 0.28 -21.87
CA ILE A 210 -1.34 -0.84 -21.82
C ILE A 210 -2.70 -0.34 -21.33
N ILE A 211 -2.76 0.41 -20.23
CA ILE A 211 -4.01 0.91 -19.66
C ILE A 211 -4.70 1.87 -20.62
N GLU A 212 -3.98 2.83 -21.21
CA GLU A 212 -4.55 3.80 -22.14
C GLU A 212 -5.14 3.13 -23.40
N ASN A 213 -4.55 2.04 -23.87
CA ASN A 213 -5.00 1.33 -25.07
C ASN A 213 -5.95 0.15 -24.80
N THR A 214 -6.31 -0.10 -23.57
CA THR A 214 -7.26 -1.15 -23.16
C THR A 214 -8.41 -0.58 -22.34
N VAL A 215 -8.30 -0.59 -21.02
CA VAL A 215 -9.35 -0.09 -20.09
C VAL A 215 -9.67 1.37 -20.36
N GLY A 216 -8.68 2.20 -20.68
CA GLY A 216 -8.85 3.63 -20.99
C GLY A 216 -9.78 3.86 -22.17
N VAL A 217 -9.63 3.07 -23.25
CA VAL A 217 -10.53 3.15 -24.43
C VAL A 217 -11.96 2.79 -24.03
N LEU A 218 -12.16 1.68 -23.30
CA LEU A 218 -13.49 1.27 -22.83
C LEU A 218 -14.13 2.32 -21.93
N CYS A 219 -13.33 2.94 -21.04
CA CYS A 219 -13.80 4.02 -20.19
C CYS A 219 -14.25 5.25 -20.98
N ALA A 220 -13.46 5.65 -22.00
CA ALA A 220 -13.80 6.79 -22.88
C ALA A 220 -15.07 6.52 -23.68
N GLU A 221 -15.20 5.32 -24.26
CA GLU A 221 -16.42 4.92 -24.99
C GLU A 221 -17.66 4.93 -24.09
N GLN A 222 -17.53 4.42 -22.86
CA GLN A 222 -18.66 4.41 -21.91
C GLN A 222 -19.04 5.81 -21.46
N LYS A 223 -18.07 6.68 -21.15
CA LYS A 223 -18.33 8.10 -20.86
C LYS A 223 -19.08 8.77 -22.02
N TYR A 224 -18.66 8.51 -23.26
CA TYR A 224 -19.31 9.03 -24.46
C TYR A 224 -20.76 8.53 -24.59
N LYS A 225 -21.00 7.22 -24.41
CA LYS A 225 -22.34 6.60 -24.50
C LYS A 225 -23.35 7.20 -23.54
N ILE A 226 -22.92 7.53 -22.31
CA ILE A 226 -23.80 8.12 -21.29
C ILE A 226 -23.71 9.64 -21.24
N GLU A 227 -23.00 10.25 -22.20
CA GLU A 227 -22.77 11.69 -22.26
C GLU A 227 -22.25 12.28 -20.94
N LEU A 228 -21.29 11.59 -20.32
CA LEU A 228 -20.65 12.06 -19.11
C LEU A 228 -19.48 12.96 -19.49
N LYS A 229 -19.65 14.27 -19.29
CA LYS A 229 -18.64 15.29 -19.56
C LYS A 229 -18.11 15.88 -18.26
N GLU A 230 -16.82 15.91 -18.08
CA GLU A 230 -16.19 16.41 -16.85
C GLU A 230 -16.47 17.91 -16.63
N GLU A 231 -16.62 18.67 -17.72
CA GLU A 231 -16.93 20.09 -17.68
C GLU A 231 -18.31 20.41 -17.06
N ASP A 232 -19.23 19.44 -17.04
CA ASP A 232 -20.57 19.60 -16.45
C ASP A 232 -20.55 19.59 -14.92
N TYR A 233 -19.44 19.13 -14.30
CA TYR A 233 -19.31 18.93 -12.85
C TYR A 233 -18.58 20.13 -12.20
N ILE A 234 -19.29 21.27 -12.10
CA ILE A 234 -18.78 22.49 -11.47
C ILE A 234 -19.32 22.69 -10.07
N ALA A 235 -18.55 23.35 -9.20
CA ALA A 235 -18.77 23.43 -7.76
C ALA A 235 -20.09 24.13 -7.30
N LYS A 236 -20.83 24.81 -8.18
CA LYS A 236 -22.04 25.57 -7.82
C LYS A 236 -23.23 25.27 -8.75
N LEU A 237 -23.69 24.02 -8.75
CA LEU A 237 -24.89 23.61 -9.47
C LEU A 237 -26.12 23.67 -8.55
N SER A 238 -27.29 24.12 -9.10
CA SER A 238 -28.58 23.98 -8.40
C SER A 238 -28.92 22.49 -8.19
N LYS A 239 -29.65 22.18 -7.12
CA LYS A 239 -30.05 20.79 -6.79
C LYS A 239 -30.77 20.08 -7.96
N THR A 240 -31.52 20.79 -8.73
CA THR A 240 -32.24 20.27 -9.90
C THR A 240 -31.30 19.82 -11.03
N LYS A 241 -30.18 20.54 -11.23
CA LYS A 241 -29.14 20.19 -12.21
C LYS A 241 -28.16 19.12 -11.71
N GLN A 242 -27.98 19.00 -10.39
CA GLN A 242 -27.12 18.00 -9.78
C GLN A 242 -27.64 16.56 -9.95
N LYS A 243 -28.96 16.36 -9.83
CA LYS A 243 -29.57 15.03 -9.86
C LYS A 243 -29.24 14.24 -11.15
N PRO A 244 -29.50 14.74 -12.38
CA PRO A 244 -29.17 13.99 -13.59
C PRO A 244 -27.67 13.75 -13.77
N LEU A 245 -26.80 14.63 -13.26
CA LEU A 245 -25.36 14.42 -13.30
C LEU A 245 -24.92 13.32 -12.31
N LEU A 246 -25.53 13.27 -11.14
CA LEU A 246 -25.31 12.21 -10.16
C LEU A 246 -25.77 10.86 -10.69
N ASP A 247 -26.93 10.81 -11.39
CA ASP A 247 -27.42 9.59 -12.01
C ASP A 247 -26.44 9.06 -13.08
N LYS A 248 -25.85 9.93 -13.89
CA LYS A 248 -24.78 9.55 -14.86
C LYS A 248 -23.54 9.01 -14.15
N LEU A 249 -23.07 9.65 -13.08
CA LEU A 249 -21.94 9.16 -12.28
C LEU A 249 -22.21 7.79 -11.65
N ASN A 250 -23.41 7.61 -11.11
CA ASN A 250 -23.81 6.33 -10.54
C ASN A 250 -23.89 5.22 -11.60
N ALA A 251 -24.41 5.53 -12.78
CA ALA A 251 -24.45 4.60 -13.91
C ALA A 251 -23.02 4.23 -14.37
N TYR A 252 -22.10 5.21 -14.45
CA TYR A 252 -20.71 4.96 -14.78
C TYR A 252 -20.01 4.11 -13.72
N LYS A 253 -20.22 4.42 -12.43
CA LYS A 253 -19.71 3.63 -11.31
C LYS A 253 -20.20 2.18 -11.37
N ALA A 254 -21.50 1.98 -11.59
CA ALA A 254 -22.09 0.64 -11.69
C ALA A 254 -21.48 -0.17 -12.85
N TRP A 255 -21.22 0.48 -13.99
CA TRP A 255 -20.56 -0.14 -15.12
C TRP A 255 -19.09 -0.48 -14.82
N LEU A 256 -18.33 0.43 -14.18
CA LEU A 256 -16.94 0.17 -13.79
C LEU A 256 -16.82 -1.06 -12.88
N LEU A 257 -17.76 -1.24 -11.95
CA LEU A 257 -17.78 -2.38 -11.03
C LEU A 257 -18.08 -3.73 -11.71
N GLN A 258 -18.52 -3.72 -12.97
CA GLN A 258 -18.79 -4.93 -13.77
C GLN A 258 -17.60 -5.29 -14.67
N LEU A 259 -16.57 -4.42 -14.77
CA LEU A 259 -15.41 -4.73 -15.58
C LEU A 259 -14.64 -5.90 -14.97
N THR A 260 -14.33 -6.85 -15.82
CA THR A 260 -13.42 -7.96 -15.49
C THR A 260 -12.10 -7.74 -16.20
N ILE A 261 -11.00 -7.76 -15.46
CA ILE A 261 -9.65 -7.55 -15.97
C ILE A 261 -8.85 -8.81 -15.70
N ILE A 262 -8.14 -9.30 -16.71
CA ILE A 262 -7.21 -10.42 -16.59
C ILE A 262 -5.81 -9.96 -16.98
N ASP A 263 -4.83 -10.29 -16.16
CA ASP A 263 -3.42 -10.21 -16.51
C ASP A 263 -2.93 -11.64 -16.81
N PRO A 264 -2.70 -12.01 -18.10
CA PRO A 264 -2.33 -13.37 -18.45
C PRO A 264 -0.86 -13.68 -18.14
N ALA A 265 -0.09 -12.68 -17.71
CA ALA A 265 1.34 -12.81 -17.39
C ALA A 265 1.62 -12.81 -15.87
N CYS A 266 0.58 -12.79 -15.05
CA CYS A 266 0.67 -12.76 -13.60
C CYS A 266 0.78 -14.18 -13.01
#